data_0b4e47cc36223add16e557c43d1777a5
#
_entry.id   0b4e47cc36223add16e557c43d1777a5
#
_cell.length_a   1.000
_cell.length_b   1.000
_cell.length_c   1.000
_cell.angle_alpha   90.00
_cell.angle_beta   90.00
_cell.angle_gamma   90.00
#
_symmetry.space_group_name_H-M   'P 1'
#
loop_
_entity.id
_entity.type
_entity.pdbx_description
1 polymer ?
#
loop_
_entity_poly.entity_id
_entity_poly.type
_entity_poly.pdbx_seq_one_letter_code
_entity_poly.pdbx_strand_id
1 'polypeptide(L)'
;LSGYDNQSKFKAALITGVLFGIFHMDFQQFLYAAVLGFIFAYIVRITNSIFASVIMHFIINGISVTAQKVLFSAEELISQVVEEPSLMDLSFNMKLTYMSTYILVGVAFGVLVYKLIHKLEVWNIERQGVIAEIGEANYLRDVSDKPKESVINWSFILIVVIYLSFMIYDVYIR
;
A
#
# COMPACT_ATOMS: atom_id res chain seq x y z
N LEU A 1 2.72 -11.76 8.97
CA LEU A 1 3.85 -11.87 8.01
C LEU A 1 4.70 -13.12 8.22
N SER A 2 4.73 -13.71 9.42
CA SER A 2 5.49 -14.94 9.71
C SER A 2 5.13 -16.12 8.79
N GLY A 3 3.87 -16.27 8.39
CA GLY A 3 3.42 -17.28 7.42
C GLY A 3 4.00 -17.15 6.02
N TYR A 4 4.74 -16.05 5.72
CA TYR A 4 5.34 -15.78 4.42
C TYR A 4 6.87 -15.72 4.46
N ASP A 5 7.49 -16.17 5.53
CA ASP A 5 8.96 -16.05 5.71
C ASP A 5 9.76 -16.82 4.65
N ASN A 6 9.19 -17.90 4.13
CA ASN A 6 9.78 -18.70 3.05
C ASN A 6 9.51 -18.17 1.62
N GLN A 7 8.82 -17.04 1.48
CA GLN A 7 8.54 -16.42 0.18
C GLN A 7 9.49 -15.24 -0.08
N SER A 8 9.70 -14.92 -1.35
CA SER A 8 10.45 -13.70 -1.69
C SER A 8 9.76 -12.48 -1.10
N LYS A 9 10.54 -11.45 -0.72
CA LYS A 9 10.04 -10.18 -0.16
C LYS A 9 8.92 -9.59 -1.02
N PHE A 10 9.12 -9.60 -2.33
CA PHE A 10 8.15 -9.08 -3.31
C PHE A 10 6.83 -9.87 -3.31
N LYS A 11 6.92 -11.22 -3.39
CA LYS A 11 5.73 -12.08 -3.44
C LYS A 11 4.92 -11.99 -2.15
N ALA A 12 5.57 -12.00 -1.00
CA ALA A 12 4.91 -11.84 0.29
C ALA A 12 4.22 -10.47 0.41
N ALA A 13 4.89 -9.40 -0.02
CA ALA A 13 4.34 -8.06 -0.01
C ALA A 13 3.14 -7.94 -0.96
N LEU A 14 3.21 -8.54 -2.15
CA LEU A 14 2.12 -8.51 -3.12
C LEU A 14 0.85 -9.18 -2.58
N ILE A 15 0.99 -10.38 -2.01
CA ILE A 15 -0.14 -11.11 -1.42
C ILE A 15 -0.75 -10.31 -0.26
N THR A 16 0.11 -9.79 0.64
CA THR A 16 -0.36 -8.97 1.77
C THR A 16 -1.07 -7.71 1.29
N GLY A 17 -0.56 -7.06 0.24
CA GLY A 17 -1.17 -5.88 -0.35
C GLY A 17 -2.55 -6.15 -0.92
N VAL A 18 -2.70 -7.23 -1.70
CA VAL A 18 -4.00 -7.64 -2.24
C VAL A 18 -4.99 -7.93 -1.12
N LEU A 19 -4.59 -8.66 -0.08
CA LEU A 19 -5.45 -8.92 1.08
C LEU A 19 -5.83 -7.62 1.80
N PHE A 20 -4.88 -6.71 1.97
CA PHE A 20 -5.14 -5.43 2.61
C PHE A 20 -6.18 -4.61 1.83
N GLY A 21 -6.11 -4.63 0.50
CA GLY A 21 -7.13 -4.02 -0.36
C GLY A 21 -8.51 -4.68 -0.20
N ILE A 22 -8.56 -6.02 -0.22
CA ILE A 22 -9.80 -6.78 -0.04
C ILE A 22 -10.45 -6.49 1.31
N PHE A 23 -9.66 -6.35 2.39
CA PHE A 23 -10.17 -6.07 3.73
C PHE A 23 -10.83 -4.70 3.89
N HIS A 24 -10.65 -3.78 2.96
CA HIS A 24 -11.37 -2.52 2.95
C HIS A 24 -12.85 -2.67 2.53
N MET A 25 -13.22 -3.81 1.93
CA MET A 25 -14.60 -4.16 1.52
C MET A 25 -15.27 -3.10 0.62
N ASP A 26 -14.50 -2.22 0.02
CA ASP A 26 -14.94 -1.15 -0.85
C ASP A 26 -14.16 -1.25 -2.17
N PHE A 27 -14.89 -1.40 -3.27
CA PHE A 27 -14.29 -1.57 -4.58
C PHE A 27 -13.49 -0.33 -5.03
N GLN A 28 -13.96 0.87 -4.67
CA GLN A 28 -13.26 2.12 -5.00
C GLN A 28 -11.94 2.25 -4.21
N GLN A 29 -11.94 1.73 -2.97
CA GLN A 29 -10.76 1.76 -2.11
C GLN A 29 -9.78 0.63 -2.39
N PHE A 30 -10.24 -0.47 -2.98
CA PHE A 30 -9.46 -1.69 -3.19
C PHE A 30 -8.10 -1.41 -3.83
N LEU A 31 -8.07 -0.69 -4.95
CA LEU A 31 -6.85 -0.53 -5.73
C LEU A 31 -5.77 0.25 -4.98
N TYR A 32 -6.12 1.41 -4.44
CA TYR A 32 -5.14 2.23 -3.70
C TYR A 32 -4.73 1.58 -2.38
N ALA A 33 -5.67 0.92 -1.69
CA ALA A 33 -5.38 0.19 -0.46
C ALA A 33 -4.45 -1.00 -0.74
N ALA A 34 -4.65 -1.74 -1.83
CA ALA A 34 -3.76 -2.83 -2.23
C ALA A 34 -2.34 -2.34 -2.51
N VAL A 35 -2.18 -1.21 -3.20
CA VAL A 35 -0.87 -0.59 -3.47
C VAL A 35 -0.20 -0.14 -2.17
N LEU A 36 -0.92 0.54 -1.29
CA LEU A 36 -0.38 0.95 0.01
C LEU A 36 -0.03 -0.25 0.88
N GLY A 37 -0.89 -1.26 0.94
CA GLY A 37 -0.63 -2.50 1.67
C GLY A 37 0.61 -3.25 1.15
N PHE A 38 0.83 -3.25 -0.18
CA PHE A 38 2.06 -3.77 -0.76
C PHE A 38 3.30 -3.00 -0.25
N ILE A 39 3.27 -1.67 -0.29
CA ILE A 39 4.37 -0.81 0.18
C ILE A 39 4.64 -1.06 1.67
N PHE A 40 3.60 -1.09 2.51
CA PHE A 40 3.73 -1.34 3.94
C PHE A 40 4.33 -2.71 4.23
N ALA A 41 3.83 -3.75 3.57
CA ALA A 41 4.35 -5.11 3.74
C ALA A 41 5.80 -5.23 3.25
N TYR A 42 6.15 -4.56 2.15
CA TYR A 42 7.53 -4.55 1.64
C TYR A 42 8.48 -3.87 2.64
N ILE A 43 8.08 -2.73 3.22
CA ILE A 43 8.86 -2.02 4.24
C ILE A 43 9.05 -2.89 5.49
N VAL A 44 8.01 -3.60 5.96
CA VAL A 44 8.16 -4.56 7.06
C VAL A 44 9.21 -5.61 6.74
N ARG A 45 9.24 -6.09 5.50
CA ARG A 45 10.19 -7.11 5.05
C ARG A 45 11.64 -6.62 4.95
N ILE A 46 11.84 -5.35 4.59
CA ILE A 46 13.21 -4.79 4.51
C ILE A 46 13.70 -4.29 5.87
N THR A 47 12.83 -3.79 6.74
CA THR A 47 13.19 -3.23 8.05
C THR A 47 13.12 -4.24 9.18
N ASN A 48 12.47 -5.37 8.96
CA ASN A 48 12.10 -6.36 9.96
C ASN A 48 11.35 -5.75 11.17
N SER A 49 10.57 -4.68 10.91
CA SER A 49 9.83 -3.94 11.93
C SER A 49 8.40 -3.65 11.50
N ILE A 50 7.45 -4.17 12.25
CA ILE A 50 6.02 -3.88 12.04
C ILE A 50 5.69 -2.43 12.39
N PHE A 51 6.42 -1.81 13.32
CA PHE A 51 6.21 -0.42 13.71
C PHE A 51 6.42 0.55 12.55
N ALA A 52 7.35 0.25 11.62
CA ALA A 52 7.54 1.06 10.43
C ALA A 52 6.26 1.15 9.59
N SER A 53 5.57 0.03 9.40
CA SER A 53 4.29 -0.04 8.68
C SER A 53 3.18 0.69 9.45
N VAL A 54 3.07 0.47 10.75
CA VAL A 54 2.04 1.12 11.59
C VAL A 54 2.18 2.65 11.57
N ILE A 55 3.40 3.16 11.74
CA ILE A 55 3.68 4.60 11.72
C ILE A 55 3.36 5.19 10.34
N MET A 56 3.78 4.53 9.26
CA MET A 56 3.48 5.00 7.91
C MET A 56 1.98 5.02 7.62
N HIS A 57 1.26 3.98 8.01
CA HIS A 57 -0.19 3.92 7.85
C HIS A 57 -0.87 5.06 8.63
N PHE A 58 -0.47 5.29 9.87
CA PHE A 58 -0.97 6.39 10.68
C PHE A 58 -0.71 7.76 10.04
N ILE A 59 0.51 8.00 9.54
CA ILE A 59 0.89 9.26 8.88
C ILE A 59 0.08 9.46 7.60
N ILE A 60 -0.02 8.45 6.74
CA ILE A 60 -0.75 8.57 5.47
C ILE A 60 -2.23 8.84 5.72
N ASN A 61 -2.86 8.13 6.66
CA ASN A 61 -4.26 8.36 7.00
C ASN A 61 -4.47 9.74 7.63
N GLY A 62 -3.58 10.16 8.54
CA GLY A 62 -3.63 11.48 9.15
C GLY A 62 -3.51 12.62 8.13
N ILE A 63 -2.56 12.49 7.19
CA ILE A 63 -2.42 13.45 6.08
C ILE A 63 -3.67 13.44 5.19
N SER A 64 -4.18 12.26 4.83
CA SER A 64 -5.37 12.13 3.96
C SER A 64 -6.60 12.79 4.59
N VAL A 65 -6.88 12.51 5.86
CA VAL A 65 -8.02 13.13 6.58
C VAL A 65 -7.86 14.64 6.71
N THR A 66 -6.64 15.10 7.03
CA THR A 66 -6.37 16.54 7.15
C THR A 66 -6.50 17.23 5.80
N ALA A 67 -5.95 16.64 4.74
CA ALA A 67 -6.04 17.18 3.38
C ALA A 67 -7.50 17.24 2.91
N GLN A 68 -8.29 16.20 3.13
CA GLN A 68 -9.72 16.20 2.80
C GLN A 68 -10.47 17.33 3.51
N LYS A 69 -10.20 17.53 4.80
CA LYS A 69 -10.83 18.60 5.56
C LYS A 69 -10.45 19.99 5.03
N VAL A 70 -9.17 20.20 4.71
CA VAL A 70 -8.69 21.48 4.15
C VAL A 70 -9.29 21.72 2.76
N LEU A 71 -9.30 20.70 1.89
CA LEU A 71 -9.87 20.79 0.55
C LEU A 71 -11.38 21.08 0.62
N PHE A 72 -12.13 20.37 1.46
CA PHE A 72 -13.56 20.60 1.64
C PHE A 72 -13.85 22.04 2.11
N SER A 73 -13.08 22.55 3.09
CA SER A 73 -13.24 23.94 3.55
C SER A 73 -12.90 24.96 2.46
N ALA A 74 -11.89 24.66 1.63
CA ALA A 74 -11.52 25.54 0.50
C ALA A 74 -12.60 25.50 -0.61
N GLU A 75 -13.15 24.33 -0.93
CA GLU A 75 -14.23 24.14 -1.90
C GLU A 75 -15.49 24.89 -1.47
N GLU A 76 -15.86 24.82 -0.19
CA GLU A 76 -17.00 25.56 0.37
C GLU A 76 -16.81 27.10 0.22
N LEU A 77 -15.59 27.61 0.43
CA LEU A 77 -15.28 29.02 0.23
C LEU A 77 -15.28 29.42 -1.26
N ILE A 78 -14.77 28.56 -2.14
CA ILE A 78 -14.67 28.82 -3.57
C ILE A 78 -16.04 28.70 -4.24
N SER A 79 -16.87 27.73 -3.87
CA SER A 79 -18.19 27.50 -4.43
C SER A 79 -19.16 28.66 -4.16
N GLN A 80 -18.90 29.46 -3.13
CA GLN A 80 -19.66 30.70 -2.86
C GLN A 80 -19.31 31.83 -3.85
N VAL A 81 -18.18 31.73 -4.56
CA VAL A 81 -17.63 32.80 -5.39
C VAL A 81 -17.57 32.43 -6.89
N VAL A 82 -17.43 31.14 -7.20
CA VAL A 82 -17.26 30.64 -8.57
C VAL A 82 -18.09 29.37 -8.78
N GLU A 83 -18.94 29.37 -9.81
CA GLU A 83 -19.54 28.13 -10.30
C GLU A 83 -18.45 27.28 -10.96
N GLU A 84 -18.03 26.19 -10.34
CA GLU A 84 -17.06 25.29 -10.95
C GLU A 84 -17.70 24.53 -12.12
N PRO A 85 -17.08 24.53 -13.30
CA PRO A 85 -17.58 23.75 -14.42
C PRO A 85 -17.46 22.26 -14.11
N SER A 86 -18.53 21.51 -14.38
CA SER A 86 -18.49 20.04 -14.29
C SER A 86 -17.37 19.48 -15.16
N LEU A 87 -16.72 18.38 -14.71
CA LEU A 87 -15.74 17.67 -15.53
C LEU A 87 -16.24 17.31 -16.93
N MET A 88 -17.57 17.14 -17.07
CA MET A 88 -18.20 16.87 -18.38
C MET A 88 -18.16 18.10 -19.31
N ASP A 89 -18.21 19.29 -18.77
CA ASP A 89 -18.28 20.55 -19.52
C ASP A 89 -16.89 21.05 -19.96
N LEU A 90 -15.83 20.47 -19.44
CA LEU A 90 -14.46 20.80 -19.81
C LEU A 90 -14.17 20.41 -21.26
N SER A 91 -13.42 21.26 -21.98
CA SER A 91 -12.91 20.94 -23.30
C SER A 91 -11.98 19.72 -23.27
N PHE A 92 -11.87 19.01 -24.40
CA PHE A 92 -10.99 17.84 -24.50
C PHE A 92 -9.54 18.15 -24.10
N ASN A 93 -9.02 19.30 -24.52
CA ASN A 93 -7.65 19.72 -24.18
C ASN A 93 -7.48 19.95 -22.67
N MET A 94 -8.48 20.52 -21.99
CA MET A 94 -8.44 20.69 -20.54
C MET A 94 -8.47 19.34 -19.81
N LYS A 95 -9.35 18.41 -20.23
CA LYS A 95 -9.37 17.04 -19.68
C LYS A 95 -8.01 16.37 -19.84
N LEU A 96 -7.39 16.48 -21.02
CA LEU A 96 -6.07 15.91 -21.28
C LEU A 96 -4.98 16.53 -20.38
N THR A 97 -5.03 17.85 -20.19
CA THR A 97 -4.10 18.56 -19.29
C THR A 97 -4.24 18.08 -17.84
N TYR A 98 -5.47 17.97 -17.32
CA TYR A 98 -5.70 17.44 -15.99
C TYR A 98 -5.18 16.00 -15.84
N MET A 99 -5.52 15.11 -16.78
CA MET A 99 -5.07 13.73 -16.76
C MET A 99 -3.54 13.63 -16.80
N SER A 100 -2.88 14.39 -17.68
CA SER A 100 -1.41 14.39 -17.79
C SER A 100 -0.75 14.91 -16.52
N THR A 101 -1.32 15.92 -15.87
CA THR A 101 -0.83 16.44 -14.59
C THR A 101 -0.91 15.39 -13.50
N TYR A 102 -2.05 14.71 -13.37
CA TYR A 102 -2.20 13.63 -12.36
C TYR A 102 -1.24 12.47 -12.62
N ILE A 103 -1.05 12.07 -13.87
CA ILE A 103 -0.10 11.01 -14.23
C ILE A 103 1.32 11.46 -13.87
N LEU A 104 1.71 12.70 -14.20
CA LEU A 104 3.04 13.22 -13.91
C LEU A 104 3.32 13.27 -12.40
N VAL A 105 2.36 13.76 -11.62
CA VAL A 105 2.45 13.79 -10.15
C VAL A 105 2.54 12.36 -9.59
N GLY A 106 1.72 11.43 -10.11
CA GLY A 106 1.74 10.02 -9.71
C GLY A 106 3.09 9.35 -10.00
N VAL A 107 3.67 9.59 -11.19
CA VAL A 107 4.99 9.08 -11.56
C VAL A 107 6.08 9.68 -10.68
N ALA A 108 6.07 11.00 -10.44
CA ALA A 108 7.04 11.66 -9.58
C ALA A 108 7.00 11.10 -8.15
N PHE A 109 5.80 10.91 -7.61
CA PHE A 109 5.60 10.30 -6.30
C PHE A 109 6.08 8.84 -6.27
N GLY A 110 5.76 8.05 -7.29
CA GLY A 110 6.24 6.66 -7.42
C GLY A 110 7.76 6.56 -7.44
N VAL A 111 8.44 7.44 -8.17
CA VAL A 111 9.91 7.51 -8.20
C VAL A 111 10.47 7.88 -6.83
N LEU A 112 9.85 8.84 -6.14
CA LEU A 112 10.25 9.22 -4.79
C LEU A 112 10.15 8.05 -3.81
N VAL A 113 9.00 7.37 -3.80
CA VAL A 113 8.76 6.19 -2.96
C VAL A 113 9.77 5.09 -3.26
N TYR A 114 10.01 4.79 -4.55
CA TYR A 114 11.01 3.81 -4.96
C TYR A 114 12.42 4.15 -4.43
N LYS A 115 12.86 5.41 -4.58
CA LYS A 115 14.17 5.85 -4.07
C LYS A 115 14.27 5.73 -2.55
N LEU A 116 13.21 6.08 -1.83
CA LEU A 116 13.17 5.95 -0.36
C LEU A 116 13.25 4.49 0.07
N ILE A 117 12.48 3.60 -0.55
CA ILE A 117 12.50 2.16 -0.29
C ILE A 117 13.89 1.59 -0.57
N HIS A 118 14.48 1.91 -1.72
CA HIS A 118 15.82 1.44 -2.08
C HIS A 118 16.88 1.92 -1.09
N LYS A 119 16.82 3.19 -0.67
CA LYS A 119 17.72 3.72 0.36
C LYS A 119 17.58 2.98 1.71
N LEU A 120 16.34 2.70 2.11
CA LEU A 120 16.07 1.93 3.33
C LEU A 120 16.59 0.50 3.23
N GLU A 121 16.44 -0.13 2.07
CA GLU A 121 16.95 -1.50 1.84
C GLU A 121 18.46 -1.55 1.94
N VAL A 122 19.18 -0.64 1.26
CA VAL A 122 20.65 -0.55 1.33
C VAL A 122 21.11 -0.31 2.76
N TRP A 123 20.52 0.66 3.45
CA TRP A 123 20.88 0.97 4.84
C TRP A 123 20.64 -0.22 5.78
N ASN A 124 19.55 -0.96 5.57
CA ASN A 124 19.26 -2.14 6.39
C ASN A 124 20.21 -3.30 6.10
N ILE A 125 20.64 -3.51 4.86
CA ILE A 125 21.66 -4.50 4.50
C ILE A 125 22.98 -4.18 5.18
N GLU A 126 23.43 -2.92 5.13
CA GLU A 126 24.65 -2.49 5.82
C GLU A 126 24.57 -2.73 7.34
N ARG A 127 23.42 -2.39 7.95
CA ARG A 127 23.18 -2.61 9.38
C ARG A 127 23.15 -4.09 9.75
N GLN A 128 22.56 -4.93 8.92
CA GLN A 128 22.52 -6.39 9.16
C GLN A 128 23.90 -7.01 8.95
N GLY A 129 24.69 -6.54 7.99
CA GLY A 129 26.08 -6.97 7.81
C GLY A 129 26.91 -6.79 9.08
N VAL A 130 26.79 -5.63 9.73
CA VAL A 130 27.48 -5.37 11.01
C VAL A 130 26.99 -6.29 12.14
N ILE A 131 25.70 -6.65 12.16
CA ILE A 131 25.12 -7.56 13.17
C ILE A 131 25.48 -9.01 12.87
N ALA A 132 25.59 -9.38 11.60
CA ALA A 132 25.91 -10.73 11.15
C ALA A 132 27.35 -11.11 11.50
N GLU A 133 28.30 -10.19 11.42
CA GLU A 133 29.68 -10.43 11.92
C GLU A 133 29.70 -10.78 13.42
N ILE A 134 28.66 -10.39 14.16
CA ILE A 134 28.58 -10.61 15.62
C ILE A 134 27.78 -11.87 15.99
N GLY A 135 26.90 -12.43 15.12
CA GLY A 135 25.93 -13.46 15.51
C GLY A 135 25.55 -14.55 14.51
N GLU A 136 26.26 -14.68 13.38
CA GLU A 136 25.76 -15.39 12.20
C GLU A 136 25.72 -16.92 12.24
N ALA A 137 26.43 -17.57 13.13
CA ALA A 137 26.54 -19.04 13.07
C ALA A 137 25.27 -19.80 13.49
N ASN A 138 24.38 -19.23 14.29
CA ASN A 138 23.22 -19.93 14.86
C ASN A 138 21.88 -19.62 14.18
N TYR A 139 21.71 -18.45 13.58
CA TYR A 139 20.42 -18.01 13.02
C TYR A 139 20.10 -18.65 11.67
N LEU A 140 21.09 -18.83 10.81
CA LEU A 140 20.90 -19.42 9.49
C LEU A 140 20.55 -20.91 9.52
N ARG A 141 20.94 -21.60 10.61
CA ARG A 141 20.66 -23.03 10.80
C ARG A 141 19.18 -23.29 11.13
N ASP A 142 18.51 -22.38 11.83
CA ASP A 142 17.10 -22.54 12.27
C ASP A 142 16.08 -22.18 11.18
N VAL A 143 16.45 -21.37 10.18
CA VAL A 143 15.57 -20.93 9.11
C VAL A 143 15.53 -21.90 7.92
N SER A 144 16.62 -22.67 7.69
CA SER A 144 16.70 -23.57 6.52
C SER A 144 15.85 -24.84 6.66
N ASP A 145 15.50 -25.24 7.87
CA ASP A 145 14.82 -26.52 8.14
C ASP A 145 13.30 -26.41 8.29
N LYS A 146 12.72 -25.20 8.17
CA LYS A 146 11.27 -25.06 8.25
C LYS A 146 10.59 -25.50 6.95
N PRO A 147 9.59 -26.38 7.01
CA PRO A 147 8.86 -26.79 5.81
C PRO A 147 8.19 -25.57 5.14
N LYS A 148 8.25 -25.53 3.82
CA LYS A 148 7.58 -24.50 3.02
C LYS A 148 6.07 -24.71 3.14
N GLU A 149 5.44 -23.97 4.03
CA GLU A 149 3.99 -23.95 4.12
C GLU A 149 3.36 -23.29 2.89
N SER A 150 2.27 -23.86 2.40
CA SER A 150 1.50 -23.24 1.33
C SER A 150 0.79 -22.00 1.86
N VAL A 151 1.11 -20.85 1.26
CA VAL A 151 0.48 -19.57 1.59
C VAL A 151 -1.02 -19.57 1.27
N ILE A 152 -1.39 -20.28 0.20
CA ILE A 152 -2.78 -20.42 -0.24
C ILE A 152 -3.28 -21.75 0.31
N ASN A 153 -4.00 -21.68 1.40
CA ASN A 153 -4.72 -22.80 2.00
C ASN A 153 -6.24 -22.59 1.87
N TRP A 154 -7.01 -23.59 2.25
CA TRP A 154 -8.46 -23.55 2.13
C TRP A 154 -9.11 -22.41 2.93
N SER A 155 -8.57 -22.11 4.11
CA SER A 155 -9.03 -21.00 4.94
C SER A 155 -8.77 -19.64 4.30
N PHE A 156 -7.62 -19.48 3.62
CA PHE A 156 -7.30 -18.28 2.86
C PHE A 156 -8.30 -18.04 1.73
N ILE A 157 -8.59 -19.09 0.95
CA ILE A 157 -9.56 -19.03 -0.15
C ILE A 157 -10.96 -18.64 0.38
N LEU A 158 -11.38 -19.25 1.48
CA LEU A 158 -12.67 -18.97 2.10
C LEU A 158 -12.79 -17.49 2.52
N ILE A 159 -11.76 -16.96 3.19
CA ILE A 159 -11.73 -15.54 3.58
C ILE A 159 -11.82 -14.63 2.35
N VAL A 160 -11.04 -14.89 1.32
CA VAL A 160 -11.07 -14.09 0.08
C VAL A 160 -12.45 -14.12 -0.56
N VAL A 161 -13.09 -15.29 -0.64
CA VAL A 161 -14.44 -15.43 -1.21
C VAL A 161 -15.47 -14.64 -0.40
N ILE A 162 -15.42 -14.70 0.92
CA ILE A 162 -16.34 -13.94 1.80
C ILE A 162 -16.20 -12.44 1.55
N TYR A 163 -14.98 -11.90 1.57
CA TYR A 163 -14.74 -10.47 1.38
C TYR A 163 -15.12 -10.00 -0.03
N LEU A 164 -14.82 -10.77 -1.07
CA LEU A 164 -15.24 -10.45 -2.44
C LEU A 164 -16.76 -10.47 -2.59
N SER A 165 -17.45 -11.39 -1.92
CA SER A 165 -18.91 -11.43 -1.90
C SER A 165 -19.51 -10.17 -1.26
N PHE A 166 -18.92 -9.69 -0.17
CA PHE A 166 -19.34 -8.42 0.45
C PHE A 166 -19.08 -7.22 -0.46
N MET A 167 -17.93 -7.15 -1.13
CA MET A 167 -17.62 -6.06 -2.06
C MET A 167 -18.61 -6.02 -3.23
N ILE A 168 -18.96 -7.18 -3.80
CA ILE A 168 -19.94 -7.28 -4.89
C ILE A 168 -21.33 -6.86 -4.38
N TYR A 169 -21.72 -7.33 -3.20
CA TYR A 169 -23.00 -6.96 -2.59
C TYR A 169 -23.13 -5.45 -2.38
N ASP A 170 -22.09 -4.78 -1.89
CA ASP A 170 -22.07 -3.33 -1.68
C ASP A 170 -22.25 -2.54 -2.99
N VAL A 171 -21.65 -3.01 -4.09
CA VAL A 171 -21.80 -2.40 -5.43
C VAL A 171 -23.24 -2.50 -5.95
N TYR A 172 -23.97 -3.57 -5.60
CA TYR A 172 -25.37 -3.76 -6.08
C TYR A 172 -26.40 -3.01 -5.24
N ILE A 173 -26.06 -2.60 -4.01
CA ILE A 173 -27.01 -1.99 -3.06
C ILE A 173 -26.85 -0.47 -3.00
N ARG A 174 -25.68 0.05 -3.29
CA ARG A 174 -25.43 1.49 -3.41
C ARG A 174 -25.85 2.02 -4.76
#